data_cff2d0df95d016cff5c77f0e178c44e3
#
_entry.id   cff2d0df95d016cff5c77f0e178c44e3
#
_cell.length_a   1.000
_cell.length_b   1.000
_cell.length_c   1.000
_cell.angle_alpha   90.00
_cell.angle_beta   90.00
_cell.angle_gamma   90.00
#
_symmetry.space_group_name_H-M   'P 1'
#
loop_
_entity.id
_entity.type
_entity.pdbx_description
1 polymer ?
#
loop_
_entity_poly.entity_id
_entity_poly.type
_entity_poly.pdbx_seq_one_letter_code
_entity_poly.pdbx_strand_id
1 'polypeptide(L)'
;SPCFWPEKRYFKYTAFVVQDEVLKEKYGITDLEGLRAKAAEIYDEMYPEDAQYYDDLKDRRNSLNRFISYHLLNRIGTYYTLTCVDGPNSTLAINWDRRNWDIADWYETMMPHSLMKFSFPQGSAAGLYINRRGVQTRRDSRGVLIPGTKVYSPSQVKVDQSAVNGVYHYIDGIIHYGRETQEVVLDERLRFDASTLSPDFMNSGARGHYTKSSYENGKYGLWDANATHNNRQTCLGFKAGFVENFKYDNATHLHVRPRVLSFWSYQGDEVTIKGIFDFTVKLPPVPAGTYELRLFTCTGFSSRGIIQAYIKKGDGGYEPCGIPFDMR
;
A
#
# COMPACT_ATOMS: atom_id res chain seq x y z
N SER A 1 7.07 -26.94 3.43
CA SER A 1 6.03 -26.29 4.27
C SER A 1 4.72 -26.33 3.54
N PRO A 2 3.62 -26.67 4.20
CA PRO A 2 2.33 -26.65 3.55
C PRO A 2 2.01 -25.20 3.15
N CYS A 3 1.72 -24.99 1.85
CA CYS A 3 1.17 -23.75 1.36
C CYS A 3 -0.35 -23.89 1.30
N PHE A 4 -1.04 -22.93 1.85
CA PHE A 4 -2.48 -22.82 1.72
C PHE A 4 -2.81 -22.06 0.43
N TRP A 5 -3.84 -22.50 -0.25
CA TRP A 5 -4.32 -21.86 -1.48
C TRP A 5 -5.67 -21.23 -1.18
N PRO A 6 -5.87 -19.92 -1.44
CA PRO A 6 -7.19 -19.34 -1.30
C PRO A 6 -8.18 -20.04 -2.22
N GLU A 7 -9.32 -20.43 -1.67
CA GLU A 7 -10.38 -21.13 -2.45
C GLU A 7 -11.12 -20.17 -3.38
N LYS A 8 -11.20 -18.89 -2.98
CA LYS A 8 -11.86 -17.84 -3.74
C LYS A 8 -11.11 -16.51 -3.62
N ARG A 9 -11.29 -15.67 -4.64
CA ARG A 9 -10.82 -14.29 -4.61
C ARG A 9 -11.74 -13.43 -3.77
N TYR A 10 -11.17 -12.61 -2.90
CA TYR A 10 -11.91 -11.67 -2.07
C TYR A 10 -11.74 -10.25 -2.61
N PHE A 11 -12.85 -9.55 -2.79
CA PHE A 11 -12.88 -8.13 -3.10
C PHE A 11 -13.23 -7.36 -1.83
N LYS A 12 -12.28 -6.62 -1.32
CA LYS A 12 -12.42 -5.82 -0.09
C LYS A 12 -11.92 -4.41 -0.34
N TYR A 13 -12.37 -3.51 0.50
CA TYR A 13 -12.09 -2.10 0.37
C TYR A 13 -11.65 -1.49 1.69
N THR A 14 -10.93 -0.38 1.60
CA THR A 14 -10.65 0.50 2.73
C THR A 14 -11.15 1.89 2.37
N ALA A 15 -11.90 2.52 3.26
CA ALA A 15 -12.37 3.88 3.11
C ALA A 15 -11.77 4.78 4.19
N PHE A 16 -11.37 5.98 3.78
CA PHE A 16 -10.94 7.05 4.68
C PHE A 16 -12.05 8.09 4.76
N VAL A 17 -12.63 8.26 5.94
CA VAL A 17 -13.87 9.02 6.14
C VAL A 17 -13.58 10.25 7.00
N VAL A 18 -13.93 11.41 6.49
CA VAL A 18 -13.91 12.65 7.27
C VAL A 18 -15.26 12.80 7.97
N GLN A 19 -15.23 13.02 9.29
CA GLN A 19 -16.45 13.22 10.06
C GLN A 19 -17.10 14.58 9.74
N ASP A 20 -18.41 14.67 9.86
CA ASP A 20 -19.19 15.88 9.53
C ASP A 20 -18.72 17.10 10.31
N GLU A 21 -18.36 16.91 11.59
CA GLU A 21 -17.82 17.97 12.45
C GLU A 21 -16.52 18.52 11.88
N VAL A 22 -15.64 17.66 11.39
CA VAL A 22 -14.36 18.06 10.78
C VAL A 22 -14.59 18.79 9.45
N LEU A 23 -15.53 18.30 8.63
CA LEU A 23 -15.91 18.97 7.39
C LEU A 23 -16.45 20.37 7.65
N LYS A 24 -17.32 20.50 8.63
CA LYS A 24 -17.90 21.79 9.02
C LYS A 24 -16.89 22.76 9.63
N GLU A 25 -16.11 22.29 10.60
CA GLU A 25 -15.21 23.16 11.37
C GLU A 25 -13.98 23.59 10.56
N LYS A 26 -13.38 22.68 9.80
CA LYS A 26 -12.16 22.97 9.04
C LYS A 26 -12.41 23.56 7.65
N TYR A 27 -13.53 23.19 7.02
CA TYR A 27 -13.75 23.51 5.61
C TYR A 27 -15.07 24.24 5.34
N GLY A 28 -15.94 24.40 6.34
CA GLY A 28 -17.24 25.05 6.17
C GLY A 28 -18.23 24.23 5.34
N ILE A 29 -17.98 22.93 5.16
CA ILE A 29 -18.79 22.01 4.36
C ILE A 29 -19.87 21.43 5.25
N THR A 30 -21.12 21.66 4.90
CA THR A 30 -22.29 21.22 5.70
C THR A 30 -23.22 20.28 4.94
N ASP A 31 -23.03 20.14 3.63
CA ASP A 31 -23.89 19.36 2.74
C ASP A 31 -23.12 18.83 1.52
N LEU A 32 -23.82 18.08 0.67
CA LEU A 32 -23.25 17.48 -0.53
C LEU A 32 -22.80 18.54 -1.54
N GLU A 33 -23.53 19.63 -1.67
CA GLU A 33 -23.17 20.70 -2.63
C GLU A 33 -21.88 21.41 -2.22
N GLY A 34 -21.69 21.65 -0.91
CA GLY A 34 -20.42 22.14 -0.39
C GLY A 34 -19.25 21.18 -0.66
N LEU A 35 -19.49 19.89 -0.55
CA LEU A 35 -18.47 18.87 -0.90
C LEU A 35 -18.17 18.84 -2.40
N ARG A 36 -19.19 18.95 -3.26
CA ARG A 36 -19.03 19.05 -4.71
C ARG A 36 -18.22 20.29 -5.09
N ALA A 37 -18.57 21.43 -4.51
CA ALA A 37 -17.85 22.66 -4.75
C ALA A 37 -16.36 22.56 -4.32
N LYS A 38 -16.10 21.93 -3.19
CA LYS A 38 -14.71 21.70 -2.74
C LYS A 38 -13.95 20.73 -3.64
N ALA A 39 -14.59 19.69 -4.11
CA ALA A 39 -13.99 18.77 -5.09
C ALA A 39 -13.69 19.47 -6.42
N ALA A 40 -14.59 20.32 -6.91
CA ALA A 40 -14.38 21.13 -8.12
C ALA A 40 -13.21 22.11 -7.92
N GLU A 41 -13.16 22.83 -6.80
CA GLU A 41 -12.03 23.72 -6.47
C GLU A 41 -10.66 22.99 -6.61
N ILE A 42 -10.58 21.73 -6.14
CA ILE A 42 -9.34 20.96 -6.17
C ILE A 42 -9.01 20.45 -7.56
N TYR A 43 -9.97 19.88 -8.27
CA TYR A 43 -9.71 19.10 -9.47
C TYR A 43 -9.94 19.86 -10.78
N ASP A 44 -10.82 20.87 -10.82
CA ASP A 44 -11.04 21.64 -12.04
C ASP A 44 -9.85 22.55 -12.35
N GLU A 45 -9.09 22.98 -11.34
CA GLU A 45 -7.82 23.66 -11.56
C GLU A 45 -6.77 22.75 -12.22
N MET A 46 -6.77 21.47 -11.83
CA MET A 46 -5.82 20.49 -12.34
C MET A 46 -6.22 19.91 -13.70
N TYR A 47 -7.51 19.81 -13.94
CA TYR A 47 -8.12 19.19 -15.13
C TYR A 47 -9.24 20.07 -15.68
N PRO A 48 -8.93 21.30 -16.16
CA PRO A 48 -9.97 22.26 -16.55
C PRO A 48 -10.86 21.78 -17.69
N GLU A 49 -10.34 20.88 -18.54
CA GLU A 49 -11.12 20.25 -19.61
C GLU A 49 -12.17 19.27 -19.11
N ASP A 50 -12.07 18.82 -17.87
CA ASP A 50 -12.99 17.85 -17.29
C ASP A 50 -14.12 18.50 -16.47
N ALA A 51 -14.10 19.83 -16.27
CA ALA A 51 -15.16 20.56 -15.56
C ALA A 51 -16.56 20.38 -16.21
N GLN A 52 -16.61 20.06 -17.51
CA GLN A 52 -17.82 19.72 -18.22
C GLN A 52 -18.57 18.48 -17.67
N TYR A 53 -17.89 17.62 -16.91
CA TYR A 53 -18.47 16.42 -16.32
C TYR A 53 -19.08 16.64 -14.93
N TYR A 54 -19.21 17.88 -14.48
CA TYR A 54 -19.67 18.25 -13.14
C TYR A 54 -20.97 17.58 -12.72
N ASP A 55 -21.92 17.41 -13.63
CA ASP A 55 -23.23 16.82 -13.36
C ASP A 55 -23.26 15.27 -13.53
N ASP A 56 -22.25 14.68 -14.17
CA ASP A 56 -22.15 13.23 -14.30
C ASP A 56 -21.31 12.62 -13.19
N LEU A 57 -21.93 12.33 -12.05
CA LEU A 57 -21.27 11.74 -10.89
C LEU A 57 -20.68 10.34 -11.15
N LYS A 58 -21.07 9.66 -12.23
CA LYS A 58 -20.55 8.33 -12.59
C LYS A 58 -19.31 8.42 -13.48
N ASP A 59 -19.11 9.52 -14.17
CA ASP A 59 -17.90 9.70 -14.97
C ASP A 59 -16.67 9.79 -14.07
N ARG A 60 -15.61 9.07 -14.43
CA ARG A 60 -14.36 9.07 -13.68
C ARG A 60 -13.62 10.39 -13.71
N ARG A 61 -13.97 11.28 -14.63
CA ARG A 61 -13.44 12.65 -14.77
C ARG A 61 -14.16 13.66 -13.90
N ASN A 62 -15.36 13.32 -13.41
CA ASN A 62 -16.09 14.18 -12.48
C ASN A 62 -15.28 14.43 -11.21
N SER A 63 -15.18 15.68 -10.76
CA SER A 63 -14.33 16.10 -9.65
C SER A 63 -14.73 15.46 -8.32
N LEU A 64 -16.05 15.30 -8.05
CA LEU A 64 -16.49 14.58 -6.86
C LEU A 64 -16.20 13.08 -6.96
N ASN A 65 -16.32 12.47 -8.14
CA ASN A 65 -15.93 11.07 -8.34
C ASN A 65 -14.44 10.87 -8.06
N ARG A 66 -13.57 11.74 -8.58
CA ARG A 66 -12.13 11.72 -8.26
C ARG A 66 -11.88 11.86 -6.78
N PHE A 67 -12.54 12.84 -6.14
CA PHE A 67 -12.41 13.09 -4.71
C PHE A 67 -12.76 11.84 -3.88
N ILE A 68 -13.94 11.28 -4.08
CA ILE A 68 -14.39 10.07 -3.36
C ILE A 68 -13.50 8.86 -3.69
N SER A 69 -13.14 8.67 -4.97
CA SER A 69 -12.29 7.56 -5.40
C SER A 69 -10.89 7.63 -4.81
N TYR A 70 -10.36 8.82 -4.55
CA TYR A 70 -9.08 8.96 -3.86
C TYR A 70 -9.14 8.56 -2.38
N HIS A 71 -10.29 8.65 -1.73
CA HIS A 71 -10.49 8.19 -0.35
C HIS A 71 -10.67 6.67 -0.23
N LEU A 72 -10.56 5.93 -1.32
CA LEU A 72 -10.83 4.49 -1.36
C LEU A 72 -9.62 3.70 -1.87
N LEU A 73 -9.36 2.56 -1.20
CA LEU A 73 -8.45 1.53 -1.69
C LEU A 73 -9.23 0.27 -2.05
N ASN A 74 -8.81 -0.44 -3.08
CA ASN A 74 -9.37 -1.72 -3.53
C ASN A 74 -8.86 -2.94 -2.72
N ARG A 75 -8.48 -2.71 -1.47
CA ARG A 75 -7.92 -3.73 -0.59
C ARG A 75 -8.26 -3.44 0.87
N ILE A 76 -8.18 -4.47 1.70
CA ILE A 76 -8.29 -4.29 3.14
C ILE A 76 -6.95 -3.81 3.71
N GLY A 77 -6.99 -2.68 4.39
CA GLY A 77 -5.85 -2.14 5.11
C GLY A 77 -6.28 -1.71 6.52
N THR A 78 -5.86 -2.44 7.52
CA THR A 78 -6.08 -2.03 8.90
C THR A 78 -5.07 -0.95 9.30
N TYR A 79 -5.30 -0.27 10.40
CA TYR A 79 -4.41 0.78 10.90
C TYR A 79 -2.94 0.34 10.97
N TYR A 80 -2.69 -0.91 11.31
CA TYR A 80 -1.35 -1.45 11.44
C TYR A 80 -0.81 -2.15 10.17
N THR A 81 -1.67 -2.59 9.27
CA THR A 81 -1.22 -3.28 8.05
C THR A 81 -0.90 -2.33 6.89
N LEU A 82 -1.39 -1.10 6.94
CA LEU A 82 -1.12 -0.09 5.91
C LEU A 82 0.37 0.27 5.83
N THR A 83 1.10 0.22 6.94
CA THR A 83 2.55 0.43 6.98
C THR A 83 3.30 -0.71 7.63
N CYS A 84 2.65 -1.83 7.91
CA CYS A 84 3.21 -2.95 8.67
C CYS A 84 3.95 -2.54 9.95
N VAL A 85 3.40 -1.60 10.69
CA VAL A 85 3.93 -1.22 12.00
C VAL A 85 3.33 -2.11 13.07
N ASP A 86 4.15 -2.63 13.95
CA ASP A 86 3.66 -3.36 15.11
C ASP A 86 2.89 -2.44 16.04
N GLY A 87 1.83 -2.98 16.63
CA GLY A 87 1.05 -2.25 17.63
C GLY A 87 1.90 -1.78 18.82
N PRO A 88 1.37 -0.90 19.65
CA PRO A 88 2.11 -0.21 20.72
C PRO A 88 2.76 -1.14 21.74
N ASN A 89 2.33 -2.38 21.82
CA ASN A 89 2.86 -3.39 22.72
C ASN A 89 3.71 -4.47 22.02
N SER A 90 4.11 -4.25 20.79
CA SER A 90 4.93 -5.23 20.08
C SER A 90 6.33 -5.26 20.65
N THR A 91 6.70 -6.42 21.17
CA THR A 91 8.09 -6.73 21.60
C THR A 91 8.95 -7.21 20.44
N LEU A 92 8.37 -7.28 19.24
CA LEU A 92 9.05 -7.79 18.07
C LEU A 92 9.94 -6.69 17.50
N ALA A 93 11.23 -6.86 17.66
CA ALA A 93 12.24 -6.05 17.02
C ALA A 93 12.19 -6.29 15.51
N ILE A 94 11.19 -5.72 14.86
CA ILE A 94 11.10 -5.80 13.42
C ILE A 94 12.00 -4.72 12.85
N ASN A 95 13.00 -5.15 12.15
CA ASN A 95 13.96 -4.38 11.37
C ASN A 95 14.66 -3.21 12.06
N TRP A 96 15.97 -3.29 12.04
CA TRP A 96 16.91 -2.27 12.45
C TRP A 96 16.67 -0.91 11.77
N ASP A 97 16.12 -0.93 10.54
CA ASP A 97 15.82 0.26 9.75
C ASP A 97 14.61 1.05 10.27
N ARG A 98 13.76 0.47 11.09
CA ARG A 98 12.55 1.13 11.59
C ARG A 98 12.81 2.10 12.74
N ARG A 99 13.94 2.04 13.38
CA ARG A 99 14.24 2.88 14.55
C ARG A 99 14.56 4.33 14.21
N ASN A 100 14.95 4.60 12.96
CA ASN A 100 15.52 5.89 12.57
C ASN A 100 14.83 6.55 11.37
N TRP A 101 13.74 5.97 10.81
CA TRP A 101 13.14 6.43 9.57
C TRP A 101 11.63 6.46 9.69
N ASP A 102 11.00 7.42 9.02
CA ASP A 102 9.57 7.34 8.77
C ASP A 102 9.30 6.10 7.91
N ILE A 103 8.52 5.18 8.43
CA ILE A 103 8.07 4.03 7.65
C ILE A 103 7.01 4.55 6.70
N ALA A 104 7.14 4.23 5.42
CA ALA A 104 6.18 4.65 4.42
C ALA A 104 5.89 3.54 3.42
N ASP A 105 4.63 3.45 3.02
CA ASP A 105 4.12 2.60 1.95
C ASP A 105 3.24 3.43 1.02
N TRP A 106 3.14 3.00 -0.22
CA TRP A 106 2.37 3.66 -1.25
C TRP A 106 1.38 2.69 -1.87
N TYR A 107 0.16 3.13 -2.04
CA TYR A 107 -0.91 2.35 -2.63
C TYR A 107 -1.58 3.10 -3.76
N GLU A 108 -1.86 2.38 -4.86
CA GLU A 108 -2.78 2.88 -5.88
C GLU A 108 -4.17 2.98 -5.27
N THR A 109 -4.83 4.12 -5.45
CA THR A 109 -6.20 4.35 -4.97
C THR A 109 -7.23 3.93 -6.02
N MET A 110 -8.52 4.07 -5.71
CA MET A 110 -9.56 3.86 -6.71
C MET A 110 -9.71 5.04 -7.69
N MET A 111 -9.10 6.19 -7.41
CA MET A 111 -8.92 7.24 -8.40
C MET A 111 -7.85 6.78 -9.41
N PRO A 112 -8.15 6.73 -10.72
CA PRO A 112 -7.19 6.28 -11.71
C PRO A 112 -5.87 7.06 -11.66
N HIS A 113 -4.76 6.34 -11.83
CA HIS A 113 -3.40 6.90 -11.91
C HIS A 113 -2.97 7.73 -10.69
N SER A 114 -3.47 7.40 -9.52
CA SER A 114 -3.13 8.11 -8.29
C SER A 114 -2.52 7.21 -7.23
N LEU A 115 -1.56 7.76 -6.49
CA LEU A 115 -0.93 7.13 -5.34
C LEU A 115 -1.30 7.85 -4.06
N MET A 116 -1.49 7.06 -3.01
CA MET A 116 -1.64 7.53 -1.64
C MET A 116 -0.45 7.03 -0.83
N LYS A 117 0.24 7.95 -0.17
CA LYS A 117 1.34 7.63 0.72
C LYS A 117 0.83 7.47 2.14
N PHE A 118 1.20 6.37 2.77
CA PHE A 118 1.04 6.16 4.21
C PHE A 118 2.40 6.23 4.87
N SER A 119 2.47 6.90 6.01
CA SER A 119 3.68 6.96 6.81
C SER A 119 3.36 6.82 8.29
N PHE A 120 4.30 6.23 9.03
CA PHE A 120 4.20 6.07 10.47
C PHE A 120 5.46 6.61 11.14
N PRO A 121 5.53 7.94 11.36
CA PRO A 121 6.65 8.56 12.03
C PRO A 121 6.78 8.05 13.47
N GLN A 122 8.00 8.13 13.98
CA GLN A 122 8.32 7.77 15.35
C GLN A 122 8.36 9.01 16.28
N GLY A 123 8.39 8.76 17.57
CA GLY A 123 8.52 9.83 18.57
C GLY A 123 7.23 10.62 18.81
N SER A 124 7.33 11.92 18.98
CA SER A 124 6.19 12.79 19.33
C SER A 124 5.12 12.90 18.25
N ALA A 125 5.49 12.62 17.00
CA ALA A 125 4.55 12.58 15.87
C ALA A 125 4.03 11.17 15.58
N ALA A 126 4.21 10.21 16.50
CA ALA A 126 3.80 8.83 16.27
C ALA A 126 2.33 8.69 15.88
N GLY A 127 2.07 7.86 14.88
CA GLY A 127 0.74 7.62 14.34
C GLY A 127 0.74 7.42 12.83
N LEU A 128 -0.38 6.98 12.30
CA LEU A 128 -0.57 6.78 10.88
C LEU A 128 -1.00 8.09 10.21
N TYR A 129 -0.32 8.47 9.15
CA TYR A 129 -0.60 9.66 8.36
C TYR A 129 -0.72 9.32 6.88
N ILE A 130 -1.60 10.05 6.21
CA ILE A 130 -1.77 10.02 4.76
C ILE A 130 -1.09 11.25 4.16
N ASN A 131 -0.35 11.06 3.07
CA ASN A 131 0.34 12.09 2.31
C ASN A 131 1.25 12.99 3.17
N ARG A 132 1.88 12.41 4.18
CA ARG A 132 2.88 13.09 4.99
C ARG A 132 4.25 12.99 4.31
N ARG A 133 4.98 14.11 4.32
CA ARG A 133 6.41 14.13 4.05
C ARG A 133 7.14 14.63 5.30
N GLY A 134 7.98 13.80 5.90
CA GLY A 134 8.82 14.19 7.01
C GLY A 134 10.00 15.04 6.54
N VAL A 135 10.59 15.81 7.46
CA VAL A 135 11.88 16.48 7.23
C VAL A 135 12.94 15.38 7.17
N GLN A 136 13.55 15.19 6.01
CA GLN A 136 14.61 14.21 5.84
C GLN A 136 15.99 14.87 6.03
N THR A 137 16.79 14.26 6.89
CA THR A 137 18.02 14.88 7.35
C THR A 137 19.23 14.62 6.47
N ARG A 138 19.24 13.58 5.63
CA ARG A 138 20.45 13.21 4.89
C ARG A 138 20.31 12.93 3.40
N ARG A 139 19.11 12.78 2.87
CA ARG A 139 18.92 12.36 1.47
C ARG A 139 17.92 13.20 0.67
N ASP A 140 17.27 14.14 1.34
CA ASP A 140 16.39 15.09 0.71
C ASP A 140 16.96 16.50 0.89
N SER A 141 17.43 17.07 -0.21
CA SER A 141 17.97 18.43 -0.23
C SER A 141 16.93 19.53 0.04
N ARG A 142 15.64 19.20 -0.01
CA ARG A 142 14.58 20.20 0.06
C ARG A 142 14.10 20.49 1.48
N GLY A 143 14.25 19.56 2.42
CA GLY A 143 13.89 19.75 3.82
C GLY A 143 12.45 20.19 4.08
N VAL A 144 11.51 19.88 3.16
CA VAL A 144 10.12 20.33 3.25
C VAL A 144 9.33 19.37 4.12
N LEU A 145 8.66 19.95 5.13
CA LEU A 145 7.70 19.22 5.97
C LEU A 145 6.28 19.41 5.43
N ILE A 146 5.64 18.33 5.02
CA ILE A 146 4.18 18.28 4.78
C ILE A 146 3.57 17.47 5.91
N PRO A 147 2.70 18.06 6.75
CA PRO A 147 2.13 17.38 7.92
C PRO A 147 1.36 16.10 7.56
N GLY A 148 0.66 16.13 6.43
CA GLY A 148 -0.27 15.07 6.02
C GLY A 148 -1.54 15.07 6.87
N THR A 149 -2.46 14.18 6.53
CA THR A 149 -3.73 13.96 7.22
C THR A 149 -3.59 12.77 8.16
N LYS A 150 -3.91 12.97 9.43
CA LYS A 150 -3.79 11.94 10.46
C LYS A 150 -4.96 10.97 10.39
N VAL A 151 -4.66 9.68 10.45
CA VAL A 151 -5.65 8.63 10.67
C VAL A 151 -5.83 8.46 12.18
N TYR A 152 -7.06 8.48 12.67
CA TYR A 152 -7.33 8.30 14.10
C TYR A 152 -6.89 6.92 14.57
N SER A 153 -6.20 6.90 15.69
CA SER A 153 -5.67 5.66 16.26
C SER A 153 -6.75 4.84 16.98
N PRO A 154 -6.51 3.55 17.24
CA PRO A 154 -7.41 2.69 18.00
C PRO A 154 -7.78 3.22 19.39
N SER A 155 -6.89 4.02 19.99
CA SER A 155 -7.13 4.63 21.30
C SER A 155 -8.02 5.88 21.25
N GLN A 156 -8.20 6.51 20.09
CA GLN A 156 -8.98 7.72 19.91
C GLN A 156 -10.42 7.46 19.51
N VAL A 157 -10.61 6.50 18.62
CA VAL A 157 -11.93 6.11 18.09
C VAL A 157 -11.94 4.61 17.82
N LYS A 158 -13.12 4.03 17.61
CA LYS A 158 -13.19 2.70 17.02
C LYS A 158 -12.51 2.75 15.66
N VAL A 159 -11.36 2.14 15.56
CA VAL A 159 -10.67 1.94 14.28
C VAL A 159 -11.02 0.59 13.72
N ASP A 160 -10.63 0.37 12.45
CA ASP A 160 -10.90 -0.88 11.73
C ASP A 160 -12.38 -1.25 11.80
N GLN A 161 -13.24 -0.24 11.68
CA GLN A 161 -14.66 -0.48 11.68
C GLN A 161 -15.00 -1.41 10.53
N SER A 162 -15.39 -2.63 10.88
CA SER A 162 -15.69 -3.65 9.89
C SER A 162 -16.99 -3.33 9.17
N ALA A 163 -16.92 -3.26 7.86
CA ALA A 163 -18.06 -3.36 6.98
C ALA A 163 -18.10 -4.77 6.37
N VAL A 164 -19.20 -5.11 5.72
CA VAL A 164 -19.36 -6.44 5.08
C VAL A 164 -18.24 -6.74 4.09
N ASN A 165 -17.77 -5.74 3.39
CA ASN A 165 -16.80 -5.85 2.31
C ASN A 165 -15.51 -5.06 2.56
N GLY A 166 -15.20 -4.66 3.78
CA GLY A 166 -13.99 -3.91 4.06
C GLY A 166 -13.91 -3.28 5.44
N VAL A 167 -13.11 -2.24 5.53
CA VAL A 167 -12.90 -1.45 6.74
C VAL A 167 -12.94 0.03 6.40
N TYR A 168 -13.21 0.87 7.40
CA TYR A 168 -13.05 2.30 7.24
C TYR A 168 -12.30 2.92 8.42
N HIS A 169 -11.64 4.03 8.15
CA HIS A 169 -10.90 4.78 9.13
C HIS A 169 -11.36 6.22 9.12
N TYR A 170 -11.53 6.80 10.31
CA TYR A 170 -11.71 8.23 10.41
C TYR A 170 -10.38 8.97 10.27
N ILE A 171 -10.44 10.10 9.58
CA ILE A 171 -9.28 10.96 9.32
C ILE A 171 -9.57 12.39 9.76
N ASP A 172 -8.54 13.15 10.12
CA ASP A 172 -8.65 14.48 10.70
C ASP A 172 -8.77 15.61 9.66
N GLY A 173 -8.87 15.28 8.38
CA GLY A 173 -9.04 16.24 7.30
C GLY A 173 -9.23 15.58 5.97
N ILE A 174 -9.61 16.34 4.94
CA ILE A 174 -9.76 15.83 3.58
C ILE A 174 -8.40 15.47 2.98
N ILE A 175 -8.41 14.48 2.10
CA ILE A 175 -7.25 14.06 1.31
C ILE A 175 -7.56 14.22 -0.18
N HIS A 176 -6.55 14.56 -0.95
CA HIS A 176 -6.70 14.69 -2.41
C HIS A 176 -5.39 14.43 -3.13
N TYR A 177 -5.47 14.13 -4.41
CA TYR A 177 -4.31 13.93 -5.28
C TYR A 177 -4.01 15.22 -6.06
N GLY A 178 -3.62 16.26 -5.31
CA GLY A 178 -3.28 17.56 -5.85
C GLY A 178 -1.82 17.69 -6.27
N ARG A 179 -1.44 18.88 -6.75
CA ARG A 179 -0.04 19.20 -7.15
C ARG A 179 0.94 18.98 -6.00
N GLU A 180 0.61 19.42 -4.79
CA GLU A 180 1.47 19.21 -3.62
C GLU A 180 1.75 17.73 -3.38
N THR A 181 0.73 16.86 -3.50
CA THR A 181 0.91 15.42 -3.36
C THR A 181 1.83 14.86 -4.44
N GLN A 182 1.64 15.25 -5.70
CA GLN A 182 2.42 14.73 -6.82
C GLN A 182 3.85 15.25 -6.84
N GLU A 183 4.04 16.55 -6.65
CA GLU A 183 5.30 17.24 -6.90
C GLU A 183 6.17 17.36 -5.63
N VAL A 184 5.55 17.24 -4.43
CA VAL A 184 6.27 17.36 -3.17
C VAL A 184 6.24 16.08 -2.37
N VAL A 185 5.05 15.57 -2.03
CA VAL A 185 4.94 14.38 -1.16
C VAL A 185 5.55 13.15 -1.83
N LEU A 186 5.31 12.97 -3.12
CA LEU A 186 5.78 11.81 -3.89
C LEU A 186 7.14 12.05 -4.59
N ASP A 187 7.71 13.24 -4.49
CA ASP A 187 9.06 13.53 -5.01
C ASP A 187 10.13 13.00 -4.04
N GLU A 188 10.16 11.70 -3.90
CA GLU A 188 11.10 10.97 -3.04
C GLU A 188 11.36 9.57 -3.59
N ARG A 189 12.19 8.79 -2.89
CA ARG A 189 12.34 7.37 -3.22
C ARG A 189 11.02 6.65 -2.98
N LEU A 190 10.31 6.29 -4.03
CA LEU A 190 9.15 5.42 -3.95
C LEU A 190 9.61 3.98 -3.71
N ARG A 191 9.03 3.34 -2.72
CA ARG A 191 9.34 1.96 -2.36
C ARG A 191 8.04 1.19 -2.23
N PHE A 192 7.90 0.17 -3.05
CA PHE A 192 6.75 -0.72 -3.00
C PHE A 192 7.20 -2.04 -2.40
N ASP A 193 6.55 -2.45 -1.31
CA ASP A 193 6.70 -3.80 -0.81
C ASP A 193 6.05 -4.78 -1.78
N ALA A 194 6.73 -5.88 -2.09
CA ALA A 194 6.20 -6.86 -3.02
C ALA A 194 4.84 -7.43 -2.57
N SER A 195 4.61 -7.51 -1.26
CA SER A 195 3.33 -7.96 -0.67
C SER A 195 2.18 -6.97 -0.81
N THR A 196 2.46 -5.75 -1.29
CA THR A 196 1.43 -4.72 -1.56
C THR A 196 1.14 -4.48 -3.03
N LEU A 197 1.90 -5.10 -3.93
CA LEU A 197 1.72 -4.91 -5.38
C LEU A 197 0.40 -5.48 -5.89
N SER A 198 -0.16 -6.48 -5.20
CA SER A 198 -1.49 -6.98 -5.51
C SER A 198 -2.46 -6.78 -4.35
N PRO A 199 -3.68 -6.29 -4.62
CA PRO A 199 -4.73 -6.26 -3.59
C PRO A 199 -5.09 -7.66 -3.08
N ASP A 200 -4.93 -8.70 -3.89
CA ASP A 200 -5.27 -10.07 -3.49
C ASP A 200 -4.40 -10.58 -2.33
N PHE A 201 -3.15 -10.15 -2.23
CA PHE A 201 -2.30 -10.52 -1.11
C PHE A 201 -2.84 -9.98 0.21
N MET A 202 -3.26 -8.72 0.24
CA MET A 202 -3.85 -8.12 1.43
C MET A 202 -5.25 -8.68 1.71
N ASN A 203 -6.09 -8.82 0.69
CA ASN A 203 -7.45 -9.33 0.82
C ASN A 203 -7.51 -10.78 1.27
N SER A 204 -6.47 -11.57 0.98
CA SER A 204 -6.31 -12.95 1.45
C SER A 204 -5.61 -13.05 2.81
N GLY A 205 -5.24 -11.92 3.44
CA GLY A 205 -4.57 -11.90 4.73
C GLY A 205 -3.08 -12.27 4.67
N ALA A 206 -2.45 -12.22 3.48
CA ALA A 206 -1.03 -12.52 3.34
C ALA A 206 -0.13 -11.41 3.89
N ARG A 207 -0.65 -10.20 4.01
CA ARG A 207 0.01 -9.11 4.73
C ARG A 207 -0.66 -8.92 6.07
N GLY A 208 0.03 -9.14 7.14
CA GLY A 208 -0.56 -9.06 8.45
C GLY A 208 0.38 -8.64 9.55
N HIS A 209 -0.20 -7.96 10.50
CA HIS A 209 0.38 -7.73 11.81
C HIS A 209 -0.02 -8.81 12.75
N TYR A 210 0.95 -9.29 13.47
CA TYR A 210 0.72 -10.19 14.59
C TYR A 210 1.12 -9.51 15.86
N THR A 211 0.13 -9.03 16.60
CA THR A 211 0.26 -9.03 18.06
C THR A 211 -0.13 -10.41 18.55
N LYS A 212 0.48 -10.86 19.65
CA LYS A 212 0.08 -12.11 20.33
C LYS A 212 -1.44 -12.15 20.56
N SER A 213 -2.06 -11.03 20.87
CA SER A 213 -3.50 -10.90 21.09
C SER A 213 -4.37 -10.97 19.83
N SER A 214 -3.95 -10.44 18.70
CA SER A 214 -4.70 -10.60 17.44
C SER A 214 -4.66 -12.03 16.92
N TYR A 215 -3.64 -12.73 17.29
CA TYR A 215 -3.42 -14.11 17.04
C TYR A 215 -4.30 -15.01 17.91
N GLU A 216 -4.32 -14.80 19.22
CA GLU A 216 -5.14 -15.55 20.18
C GLU A 216 -6.63 -15.38 19.92
N ASN A 217 -7.05 -14.31 19.30
CA ASN A 217 -8.47 -14.04 18.99
C ASN A 217 -8.90 -14.51 17.58
N GLY A 218 -8.08 -15.24 16.84
CA GLY A 218 -8.45 -15.84 15.56
C GLY A 218 -8.85 -14.85 14.48
N LYS A 219 -8.57 -13.55 14.66
CA LYS A 219 -9.03 -12.50 13.75
C LYS A 219 -8.36 -12.50 12.39
N TYR A 220 -7.26 -13.21 12.23
CA TYR A 220 -6.48 -13.26 10.99
C TYR A 220 -6.10 -14.69 10.59
N GLY A 221 -6.97 -15.54 10.68
CA GLY A 221 -7.32 -16.91 10.39
C GLY A 221 -6.38 -17.86 9.63
N LEU A 222 -5.16 -17.56 9.31
CA LEU A 222 -4.29 -18.49 8.55
C LEU A 222 -2.97 -18.81 9.25
N TRP A 223 -2.89 -18.57 10.53
CA TRP A 223 -1.63 -18.58 11.26
C TRP A 223 -1.62 -19.59 12.38
N ASP A 224 -0.56 -20.37 12.44
CA ASP A 224 -0.34 -21.29 13.54
C ASP A 224 0.21 -20.55 14.77
N ALA A 225 -0.56 -20.59 15.88
CA ALA A 225 -0.21 -20.05 17.19
C ALA A 225 1.07 -20.56 17.76
N ASN A 226 1.37 -21.76 17.44
CA ASN A 226 2.52 -22.45 17.97
C ASN A 226 3.76 -22.28 17.09
N ALA A 227 3.65 -21.51 16.02
CA ALA A 227 4.78 -21.27 15.17
C ALA A 227 5.82 -20.44 15.93
N THR A 228 6.80 -21.10 16.41
CA THR A 228 8.02 -20.52 16.95
C THR A 228 8.72 -19.66 15.88
N HIS A 229 9.60 -18.77 16.28
CA HIS A 229 10.34 -17.76 15.54
C HIS A 229 10.79 -18.08 14.09
N ASN A 230 10.71 -19.32 13.71
CA ASN A 230 11.01 -19.81 12.37
C ASN A 230 9.75 -20.13 11.60
N ASN A 231 8.80 -19.25 11.57
CA ASN A 231 7.55 -19.43 10.84
C ASN A 231 7.72 -19.76 9.35
N ARG A 232 8.47 -20.80 9.11
CA ARG A 232 8.63 -21.44 7.80
C ARG A 232 7.36 -22.13 7.34
N GLN A 233 6.30 -22.07 8.12
CA GLN A 233 5.23 -23.06 8.01
C GLN A 233 3.98 -22.52 7.37
N THR A 234 3.78 -21.23 7.36
CA THR A 234 2.57 -20.68 6.77
C THR A 234 2.94 -19.83 5.57
N CYS A 235 2.62 -20.31 4.40
CA CYS A 235 2.68 -19.51 3.19
C CYS A 235 1.34 -19.61 2.46
N LEU A 236 0.97 -18.52 1.80
CA LEU A 236 -0.14 -18.51 0.87
C LEU A 236 0.42 -18.71 -0.53
N GLY A 237 0.02 -19.78 -1.19
CA GLY A 237 0.30 -20.02 -2.60
C GLY A 237 -0.82 -19.43 -3.45
N PHE A 238 -0.47 -18.90 -4.61
CA PHE A 238 -1.45 -18.34 -5.54
C PHE A 238 -1.33 -19.00 -6.90
N LYS A 239 -2.47 -19.36 -7.48
CA LYS A 239 -2.55 -19.95 -8.83
C LYS A 239 -2.44 -18.88 -9.90
N ALA A 240 -1.90 -19.24 -11.05
CA ALA A 240 -1.89 -18.38 -12.22
C ALA A 240 -3.30 -17.87 -12.55
N GLY A 241 -3.40 -16.58 -12.88
CA GLY A 241 -4.68 -15.91 -13.16
C GLY A 241 -5.49 -15.51 -11.92
N PHE A 242 -5.04 -15.87 -10.71
CA PHE A 242 -5.74 -15.54 -9.46
C PHE A 242 -5.37 -14.17 -8.90
N VAL A 243 -4.17 -13.67 -9.19
CA VAL A 243 -3.59 -12.49 -8.56
C VAL A 243 -3.65 -11.29 -9.50
N GLU A 244 -4.31 -10.23 -9.08
CA GLU A 244 -4.31 -8.96 -9.80
C GLU A 244 -2.90 -8.38 -9.88
N ASN A 245 -2.60 -7.71 -10.98
CA ASN A 245 -1.30 -7.12 -11.28
C ASN A 245 -0.16 -8.13 -11.54
N PHE A 246 -0.41 -9.44 -11.41
CA PHE A 246 0.57 -10.47 -11.71
C PHE A 246 0.08 -11.38 -12.85
N LYS A 247 0.94 -11.62 -13.83
CA LYS A 247 0.72 -12.61 -14.89
C LYS A 247 1.87 -13.60 -14.85
N TYR A 248 1.57 -14.87 -14.78
CA TYR A 248 2.53 -15.97 -14.80
C TYR A 248 1.83 -17.28 -15.22
N ASP A 249 2.61 -18.25 -15.63
CA ASP A 249 2.10 -19.57 -16.01
C ASP A 249 2.04 -20.55 -14.82
N ASN A 250 1.53 -21.74 -15.07
CA ASN A 250 1.41 -22.79 -14.05
C ASN A 250 2.74 -23.43 -13.64
N ALA A 251 3.82 -23.19 -14.38
CA ALA A 251 5.17 -23.65 -14.01
C ALA A 251 5.80 -22.72 -12.97
N THR A 252 5.27 -21.52 -12.85
CA THR A 252 5.69 -20.52 -11.87
C THR A 252 4.88 -20.67 -10.57
N HIS A 253 5.55 -20.90 -9.47
CA HIS A 253 4.93 -20.97 -8.15
C HIS A 253 5.12 -19.68 -7.39
N LEU A 254 4.02 -18.94 -7.22
CA LEU A 254 3.99 -17.70 -6.45
C LEU A 254 3.48 -17.95 -5.04
N HIS A 255 4.27 -17.56 -4.05
CA HIS A 255 3.95 -17.71 -2.64
C HIS A 255 4.20 -16.42 -1.88
N VAL A 256 3.34 -16.10 -0.94
CA VAL A 256 3.59 -15.03 0.03
C VAL A 256 3.77 -15.64 1.40
N ARG A 257 4.88 -15.28 2.04
CA ARG A 257 5.21 -15.68 3.41
C ARG A 257 5.15 -14.44 4.26
N PRO A 258 4.14 -14.33 5.07
CA PRO A 258 4.04 -13.18 5.94
C PRO A 258 5.04 -13.29 7.07
N ARG A 259 5.58 -12.16 7.42
CA ARG A 259 6.42 -11.93 8.59
C ARG A 259 7.56 -12.92 8.79
N VAL A 260 8.45 -12.96 7.84
CA VAL A 260 9.67 -13.75 7.95
C VAL A 260 10.68 -12.98 8.82
N LEU A 261 10.70 -13.27 10.10
CA LEU A 261 11.54 -12.56 11.08
C LEU A 261 13.04 -12.83 10.92
N SER A 262 13.40 -13.91 10.23
CA SER A 262 14.79 -14.33 10.07
C SER A 262 15.49 -13.75 8.84
N PHE A 263 14.77 -12.99 8.02
CA PHE A 263 15.33 -12.39 6.81
C PHE A 263 15.25 -10.86 6.87
N TRP A 264 16.21 -10.23 6.22
CA TRP A 264 16.26 -8.79 6.03
C TRP A 264 15.23 -8.39 4.95
N SER A 265 13.97 -8.37 5.31
CA SER A 265 12.91 -7.87 4.46
C SER A 265 12.43 -6.52 4.96
N TYR A 266 11.97 -5.66 4.06
CA TYR A 266 11.65 -4.27 4.41
C TYR A 266 10.57 -4.18 5.49
N GLN A 267 9.54 -4.99 5.39
CA GLN A 267 8.42 -4.98 6.34
C GLN A 267 8.07 -6.36 6.90
N GLY A 268 8.94 -7.31 6.73
CA GLY A 268 8.79 -8.64 7.29
C GLY A 268 8.02 -9.64 6.44
N ASP A 269 7.41 -9.23 5.34
CA ASP A 269 6.75 -10.14 4.41
C ASP A 269 7.70 -10.53 3.28
N GLU A 270 7.57 -11.74 2.77
CA GLU A 270 8.40 -12.26 1.68
C GLU A 270 7.50 -12.76 0.54
N VAL A 271 7.65 -12.21 -0.64
CA VAL A 271 7.07 -12.77 -1.87
C VAL A 271 8.12 -13.66 -2.52
N THR A 272 7.82 -14.95 -2.62
CA THR A 272 8.73 -15.95 -3.16
C THR A 272 8.18 -16.50 -4.47
N ILE A 273 9.01 -16.50 -5.51
CA ILE A 273 8.71 -17.05 -6.81
C ILE A 273 9.65 -18.22 -7.07
N LYS A 274 9.11 -19.38 -7.43
CA LYS A 274 9.85 -20.63 -7.61
C LYS A 274 9.51 -21.29 -8.94
N GLY A 275 10.40 -22.15 -9.40
CA GLY A 275 10.29 -22.90 -10.64
C GLY A 275 11.16 -22.30 -11.74
N ILE A 276 10.96 -22.75 -12.97
CA ILE A 276 11.44 -22.04 -14.17
C ILE A 276 10.40 -20.96 -14.41
N PHE A 277 10.61 -19.81 -13.76
CA PHE A 277 9.58 -18.79 -13.69
C PHE A 277 9.66 -17.80 -14.85
N ASP A 278 8.51 -17.46 -15.35
CA ASP A 278 8.25 -16.29 -16.15
C ASP A 278 7.05 -15.57 -15.55
N PHE A 279 7.24 -14.34 -15.12
CA PHE A 279 6.16 -13.55 -14.55
C PHE A 279 6.28 -12.09 -14.92
N THR A 280 5.14 -11.44 -15.06
CA THR A 280 5.01 -10.01 -15.23
C THR A 280 4.27 -9.42 -14.04
N VAL A 281 4.76 -8.31 -13.51
CA VAL A 281 4.05 -7.52 -12.49
C VAL A 281 3.78 -6.12 -12.99
N LYS A 282 2.53 -5.68 -12.87
CA LYS A 282 2.16 -4.28 -13.09
C LYS A 282 2.56 -3.47 -11.87
N LEU A 283 3.44 -2.50 -12.07
CA LEU A 283 3.80 -1.56 -11.01
C LEU A 283 2.70 -0.52 -10.81
N PRO A 284 2.54 0.01 -9.59
CA PRO A 284 1.65 1.14 -9.36
C PRO A 284 2.05 2.36 -10.18
N PRO A 285 1.10 3.26 -10.51
CA PRO A 285 1.41 4.48 -11.20
C PRO A 285 2.33 5.35 -10.34
N VAL A 286 3.26 6.05 -10.97
CA VAL A 286 4.14 7.02 -10.32
C VAL A 286 3.95 8.39 -10.99
N PRO A 287 4.20 9.51 -10.28
CA PRO A 287 4.17 10.83 -10.90
C PRO A 287 5.07 10.90 -12.12
N ALA A 288 4.78 11.84 -13.04
CA ALA A 288 5.62 12.04 -14.22
C ALA A 288 7.07 12.37 -13.81
N GLY A 289 8.04 11.70 -14.43
CA GLY A 289 9.45 11.91 -14.09
C GLY A 289 10.37 10.87 -14.71
N THR A 290 11.65 11.00 -14.41
CA THR A 290 12.68 10.02 -14.76
C THR A 290 13.04 9.21 -13.53
N TYR A 291 12.98 7.88 -13.66
CA TYR A 291 13.16 6.96 -12.53
C TYR A 291 14.25 5.93 -12.82
N GLU A 292 15.01 5.60 -11.79
CA GLU A 292 15.83 4.40 -11.74
C GLU A 292 15.04 3.30 -11.04
N LEU A 293 14.78 2.19 -11.74
CA LEU A 293 14.14 1.03 -11.15
C LEU A 293 15.18 0.18 -10.42
N ARG A 294 14.95 -0.04 -9.13
CA ARG A 294 15.76 -0.94 -8.30
C ARG A 294 14.93 -2.09 -7.77
N LEU A 295 15.37 -3.29 -8.04
CA LEU A 295 14.78 -4.51 -7.49
C LEU A 295 15.59 -4.95 -6.27
N PHE A 296 14.92 -5.08 -5.14
CA PHE A 296 15.52 -5.70 -3.96
C PHE A 296 15.19 -7.19 -3.96
N THR A 297 16.21 -8.00 -4.06
CA THR A 297 16.09 -9.46 -3.99
C THR A 297 17.16 -10.03 -3.07
N CYS A 298 16.86 -11.18 -2.49
CA CYS A 298 17.84 -11.91 -1.69
C CYS A 298 18.71 -12.75 -2.60
N THR A 299 20.02 -12.66 -2.47
CA THR A 299 21.03 -13.41 -3.23
C THR A 299 21.84 -14.32 -2.30
N GLY A 300 22.76 -15.10 -2.86
CA GLY A 300 23.72 -15.90 -2.09
C GLY A 300 23.23 -17.30 -1.71
N PHE A 301 22.29 -17.87 -2.44
CA PHE A 301 21.82 -19.23 -2.23
C PHE A 301 22.04 -20.07 -3.51
N SER A 302 22.72 -21.18 -3.40
CA SER A 302 23.02 -22.08 -4.52
C SER A 302 21.79 -22.61 -5.28
N SER A 303 20.61 -22.55 -4.65
CA SER A 303 19.34 -22.95 -5.26
C SER A 303 18.71 -21.87 -6.13
N ARG A 304 19.30 -20.69 -6.23
CA ARG A 304 18.83 -19.60 -7.08
C ARG A 304 19.55 -19.62 -8.42
N GLY A 305 18.92 -19.10 -9.43
CA GLY A 305 19.42 -19.14 -10.81
C GLY A 305 19.81 -17.76 -11.32
N ILE A 306 19.94 -17.71 -12.63
CA ILE A 306 20.16 -16.47 -13.38
C ILE A 306 18.80 -15.96 -13.82
N ILE A 307 18.58 -14.65 -13.67
CA ILE A 307 17.33 -14.00 -14.11
C ILE A 307 17.64 -12.84 -15.06
N GLN A 308 16.74 -12.60 -15.99
CA GLN A 308 16.72 -11.42 -16.84
C GLN A 308 15.45 -10.63 -16.53
N ALA A 309 15.61 -9.36 -16.19
CA ALA A 309 14.50 -8.44 -16.02
C ALA A 309 14.20 -7.70 -17.32
N TYR A 310 12.93 -7.41 -17.54
CA TYR A 310 12.45 -6.59 -18.64
C TYR A 310 11.51 -5.53 -18.11
N ILE A 311 11.41 -4.40 -18.80
CA ILE A 311 10.42 -3.37 -18.53
C ILE A 311 9.55 -3.16 -19.77
N LYS A 312 8.26 -2.93 -19.56
CA LYS A 312 7.31 -2.55 -20.57
C LYS A 312 6.67 -1.22 -20.18
N LYS A 313 6.70 -0.23 -21.06
CA LYS A 313 6.06 1.08 -20.87
C LYS A 313 4.86 1.19 -21.80
N GLY A 314 3.69 1.45 -21.24
CA GLY A 314 2.45 1.60 -22.02
C GLY A 314 2.21 0.40 -22.96
N ASP A 315 1.92 0.69 -24.22
CA ASP A 315 1.68 -0.34 -25.26
C ASP A 315 2.95 -0.77 -26.00
N GLY A 316 4.12 -0.32 -25.57
CA GLY A 316 5.42 -0.72 -26.11
C GLY A 316 5.75 -2.20 -25.93
N GLY A 317 6.87 -2.63 -26.48
CA GLY A 317 7.43 -3.97 -26.24
C GLY A 317 8.12 -4.09 -24.88
N TYR A 318 8.54 -5.32 -24.55
CA TYR A 318 9.43 -5.56 -23.42
C TYR A 318 10.87 -5.23 -23.79
N GLU A 319 11.51 -4.38 -23.02
CA GLU A 319 12.91 -4.01 -23.19
C GLU A 319 13.73 -4.60 -22.02
N PRO A 320 14.91 -5.18 -22.28
CA PRO A 320 15.73 -5.74 -21.22
C PRO A 320 16.26 -4.64 -20.28
N CYS A 321 16.17 -4.88 -18.98
CA CYS A 321 16.77 -4.04 -17.95
C CYS A 321 18.17 -4.53 -17.62
N GLY A 322 19.16 -4.03 -18.35
CA GLY A 322 20.55 -4.45 -18.19
C GLY A 322 20.83 -5.87 -18.67
N ILE A 323 21.88 -6.49 -18.17
CA ILE A 323 22.28 -7.86 -18.46
C ILE A 323 21.63 -8.84 -17.47
N PRO A 324 21.55 -10.14 -17.81
CA PRO A 324 21.14 -11.15 -16.83
C PRO A 324 22.02 -11.12 -15.59
N PHE A 325 21.44 -11.29 -14.41
CA PHE A 325 22.16 -11.33 -13.16
C PHE A 325 22.01 -12.67 -12.43
N ASP A 326 23.11 -13.09 -11.81
CA ASP A 326 23.20 -14.33 -11.05
C ASP A 326 22.78 -14.04 -9.60
N MET A 327 21.81 -14.81 -9.11
CA MET A 327 21.33 -14.72 -7.73
C MET A 327 21.93 -15.80 -6.80
N ARG A 328 22.77 -16.66 -7.33
CA ARG A 328 23.45 -17.70 -6.55
C ARG A 328 24.47 -17.17 -5.57
#